data_9f4a3d4e02f52f6de8d4281d1403e23d
#
_entry.id   9f4a3d4e02f52f6de8d4281d1403e23d
#
_cell.length_a   1.000
_cell.length_b   1.000
_cell.length_c   1.000
_cell.angle_alpha   90.00
_cell.angle_beta   90.00
_cell.angle_gamma   90.00
#
_symmetry.space_group_name_H-M   'P 1'
#
loop_
_entity.id
_entity.type
_entity.pdbx_description
1 polymer ?
#
loop_
_entity_poly.entity_id
_entity_poly.type
_entity_poly.pdbx_seq_one_letter_code
_entity_poly.pdbx_strand_id
1 'polypeptide(L)'
;MLPAVADHYNCEEIPEISISAPDDKMVVHVCEAADRAFTFLSRYELHPQKPISVEIIEKLIYLDGYWAIGMYDGSSERLFMMSLPTLLETGFLPEMYGQPFDEEHYIGAVAHEITHAVFQHNASDVEDKWNNAAQEYLAHATQLGVLSAQRRKEIISSEGSGPWESGDEISVTYMGFNPTGFAVKSYLHLTQLNDPQPFIQILLNHKWLYVSVP
;
A
#
# COMPACT_ATOMS: atom_id res chain seq x y z
N MET A 1 -13.73 -19.14 24.57
CA MET A 1 -12.56 -18.29 24.77
C MET A 1 -13.06 -16.85 24.75
N LEU A 2 -12.65 -16.04 25.72
CA LEU A 2 -12.87 -14.59 25.65
C LEU A 2 -11.97 -14.06 24.52
N PRO A 3 -12.45 -13.10 23.70
CA PRO A 3 -11.57 -12.47 22.72
C PRO A 3 -10.38 -11.85 23.46
N ALA A 4 -9.17 -12.04 22.95
CA ALA A 4 -8.01 -11.35 23.46
C ALA A 4 -8.28 -9.85 23.41
N VAL A 5 -8.06 -9.16 24.53
CA VAL A 5 -8.14 -7.69 24.57
C VAL A 5 -6.92 -7.20 23.79
N ALA A 6 -7.15 -6.48 22.70
CA ALA A 6 -6.05 -5.89 21.96
C ALA A 6 -5.41 -4.77 22.80
N ASP A 7 -4.10 -4.82 22.96
CA ASP A 7 -3.34 -3.77 23.61
C ASP A 7 -3.03 -2.63 22.63
N HIS A 8 -2.80 -1.43 23.17
CA HIS A 8 -2.47 -0.25 22.37
C HIS A 8 -0.97 0.04 22.42
N TYR A 9 -0.40 0.25 21.27
CA TYR A 9 1.02 0.51 21.07
C TYR A 9 1.22 1.75 20.18
N ASN A 10 2.39 2.34 20.25
CA ASN A 10 2.83 3.41 19.34
C ASN A 10 4.22 3.07 18.82
N CYS A 11 4.52 3.53 17.62
CA CYS A 11 5.89 3.50 17.11
C CYS A 11 6.68 4.64 17.78
N GLU A 12 7.81 4.33 18.43
CA GLU A 12 8.58 5.33 19.20
C GLU A 12 9.00 6.54 18.37
N GLU A 13 9.37 6.31 17.10
CA GLU A 13 9.88 7.35 16.20
C GLU A 13 8.83 7.88 15.20
N ILE A 14 7.60 7.33 15.22
CA ILE A 14 6.54 7.66 14.26
C ILE A 14 5.23 7.92 15.02
N PRO A 15 5.08 9.11 15.61
CA PRO A 15 3.93 9.43 16.45
C PRO A 15 2.59 9.46 15.71
N GLU A 16 2.63 9.51 14.39
CA GLU A 16 1.44 9.46 13.53
C GLU A 16 0.78 8.08 13.50
N ILE A 17 1.49 7.02 13.91
CA ILE A 17 0.98 5.63 13.91
C ILE A 17 0.62 5.18 15.32
N SER A 18 -0.65 4.83 15.50
CA SER A 18 -1.14 4.11 16.68
C SER A 18 -1.59 2.70 16.28
N ILE A 19 -1.26 1.70 17.12
CA ILE A 19 -1.48 0.29 16.77
C ILE A 19 -2.29 -0.38 17.87
N SER A 20 -3.30 -1.14 17.47
CA SER A 20 -4.03 -2.07 18.32
C SER A 20 -3.72 -3.49 17.84
N ALA A 21 -3.05 -4.29 18.68
CA ALA A 21 -2.60 -5.63 18.33
C ALA A 21 -2.75 -6.62 19.47
N PRO A 22 -2.96 -7.92 19.18
CA PRO A 22 -2.99 -8.96 20.22
C PRO A 22 -1.62 -9.27 20.84
N ASP A 23 -0.52 -8.96 20.14
CA ASP A 23 0.85 -9.28 20.53
C ASP A 23 1.79 -8.14 20.08
N ASP A 24 2.74 -7.77 20.91
CA ASP A 24 3.76 -6.75 20.65
C ASP A 24 4.68 -7.07 19.47
N LYS A 25 4.89 -8.35 19.18
CA LYS A 25 5.68 -8.78 18.01
C LYS A 25 5.10 -8.32 16.67
N MET A 26 3.78 -8.13 16.61
CA MET A 26 3.11 -7.65 15.41
C MET A 26 3.34 -6.16 15.18
N VAL A 27 3.63 -5.42 16.26
CA VAL A 27 3.88 -3.97 16.23
C VAL A 27 5.13 -3.64 15.41
N VAL A 28 6.17 -4.45 15.52
CA VAL A 28 7.47 -4.24 14.84
C VAL A 28 7.29 -4.14 13.33
N HIS A 29 6.51 -5.04 12.73
CA HIS A 29 6.26 -5.03 11.28
C HIS A 29 5.52 -3.79 10.81
N VAL A 30 4.54 -3.33 11.61
CA VAL A 30 3.78 -2.11 11.28
C VAL A 30 4.67 -0.87 11.37
N CYS A 31 5.47 -0.76 12.42
CA CYS A 31 6.39 0.37 12.59
C CYS A 31 7.44 0.41 11.48
N GLU A 32 8.01 -0.75 11.12
CA GLU A 32 8.97 -0.85 10.02
C GLU A 32 8.33 -0.49 8.68
N ALA A 33 7.11 -0.98 8.42
CA ALA A 33 6.37 -0.64 7.20
C ALA A 33 6.07 0.86 7.11
N ALA A 34 5.67 1.48 8.23
CA ALA A 34 5.39 2.91 8.29
C ALA A 34 6.64 3.75 8.03
N ASP A 35 7.77 3.43 8.68
CA ASP A 35 9.04 4.12 8.46
C ASP A 35 9.46 4.08 6.99
N ARG A 36 9.43 2.89 6.39
CA ARG A 36 9.78 2.69 4.99
C ARG A 36 8.81 3.40 4.04
N ALA A 37 7.49 3.33 4.31
CA ALA A 37 6.47 4.00 3.50
C ALA A 37 6.62 5.51 3.55
N PHE A 38 6.76 6.10 4.74
CA PHE A 38 6.93 7.55 4.89
C PHE A 38 8.25 8.03 4.29
N THR A 39 9.34 7.27 4.44
CA THR A 39 10.61 7.54 3.76
C THR A 39 10.46 7.52 2.25
N PHE A 40 9.72 6.57 1.68
CA PHE A 40 9.47 6.50 0.23
C PHE A 40 8.60 7.67 -0.23
N LEU A 41 7.47 7.91 0.42
CA LEU A 41 6.48 8.92 0.05
C LEU A 41 6.99 10.35 0.23
N SER A 42 7.85 10.61 1.22
CA SER A 42 8.45 11.94 1.45
C SER A 42 9.26 12.46 0.25
N ARG A 43 9.79 11.58 -0.59
CA ARG A 43 10.47 11.95 -1.85
C ARG A 43 9.53 12.64 -2.85
N TYR A 44 8.24 12.44 -2.66
CA TYR A 44 7.16 12.98 -3.49
C TYR A 44 6.35 14.05 -2.74
N GLU A 45 6.89 14.56 -1.62
CA GLU A 45 6.25 15.56 -0.75
C GLU A 45 4.91 15.09 -0.16
N LEU A 46 4.73 13.78 -0.03
CA LEU A 46 3.54 13.17 0.55
C LEU A 46 3.82 12.78 2.00
N HIS A 47 3.00 13.30 2.90
CA HIS A 47 3.11 13.07 4.34
C HIS A 47 1.73 12.80 4.95
N PRO A 48 1.64 12.01 6.04
CA PRO A 48 0.40 11.89 6.78
C PRO A 48 0.00 13.26 7.34
N GLN A 49 -1.24 13.68 7.09
CA GLN A 49 -1.78 14.95 7.62
C GLN A 49 -2.60 14.73 8.90
N LYS A 50 -2.84 13.47 9.25
CA LYS A 50 -3.62 13.04 10.41
C LYS A 50 -2.99 11.75 10.97
N PRO A 51 -3.26 11.41 12.25
CA PRO A 51 -2.90 10.11 12.81
C PRO A 51 -3.59 8.97 12.03
N ILE A 52 -2.87 7.86 11.87
CA ILE A 52 -3.35 6.62 11.25
C ILE A 52 -3.45 5.57 12.35
N SER A 53 -4.64 5.00 12.55
CA SER A 53 -4.87 3.94 13.52
C SER A 53 -4.83 2.59 12.82
N VAL A 54 -3.91 1.72 13.20
CA VAL A 54 -3.75 0.36 12.64
C VAL A 54 -4.32 -0.66 13.62
N GLU A 55 -5.24 -1.48 13.16
CA GLU A 55 -5.80 -2.60 13.92
C GLU A 55 -5.35 -3.93 13.30
N ILE A 56 -4.55 -4.70 14.05
CA ILE A 56 -4.16 -6.04 13.63
C ILE A 56 -5.24 -7.03 14.04
N ILE A 57 -5.73 -7.78 13.07
CA ILE A 57 -6.82 -8.74 13.25
C ILE A 57 -6.39 -10.17 12.89
N GLU A 58 -6.96 -11.14 13.59
CA GLU A 58 -6.66 -12.58 13.40
C GLU A 58 -7.77 -13.30 12.64
N LYS A 59 -8.42 -12.62 11.70
CA LYS A 59 -9.48 -13.17 10.86
C LYS A 59 -9.40 -12.62 9.44
N LEU A 60 -9.89 -13.39 8.48
CA LEU A 60 -9.98 -12.96 7.09
C LEU A 60 -10.89 -11.74 6.95
N ILE A 61 -10.44 -10.77 6.17
CA ILE A 61 -11.22 -9.59 5.78
C ILE A 61 -11.97 -9.95 4.49
N TYR A 62 -13.29 -9.78 4.51
CA TYR A 62 -14.13 -9.97 3.34
C TYR A 62 -14.83 -8.67 2.97
N LEU A 63 -14.51 -8.16 1.78
CA LEU A 63 -14.99 -6.87 1.28
C LEU A 63 -15.56 -7.06 -0.14
N ASP A 64 -16.79 -6.64 -0.36
CA ASP A 64 -17.42 -6.54 -1.69
C ASP A 64 -17.22 -7.75 -2.61
N GLY A 65 -17.17 -8.95 -2.03
CA GLY A 65 -16.95 -10.19 -2.78
C GLY A 65 -15.50 -10.67 -2.86
N TYR A 66 -14.55 -9.96 -2.27
CA TYR A 66 -13.13 -10.28 -2.26
C TYR A 66 -12.60 -10.54 -0.85
N TRP A 67 -11.61 -11.40 -0.77
CA TRP A 67 -10.80 -11.55 0.42
C TRP A 67 -9.62 -10.58 0.35
N ALA A 68 -9.41 -9.79 1.39
CA ALA A 68 -8.30 -8.85 1.51
C ALA A 68 -7.42 -9.19 2.71
N ILE A 69 -6.14 -8.87 2.61
CA ILE A 69 -5.16 -9.01 3.73
C ILE A 69 -5.10 -7.73 4.56
N GLY A 70 -5.47 -6.60 3.99
CA GLY A 70 -5.54 -5.31 4.62
C GLY A 70 -6.66 -4.46 4.01
N MET A 71 -7.01 -3.38 4.68
CA MET A 71 -7.97 -2.39 4.22
C MET A 71 -7.79 -1.09 4.99
N TYR A 72 -7.74 0.02 4.28
CA TYR A 72 -7.88 1.34 4.90
C TYR A 72 -9.33 1.86 4.75
N ASP A 73 -9.97 2.17 5.87
CA ASP A 73 -11.28 2.82 5.92
C ASP A 73 -11.10 4.33 6.18
N GLY A 74 -11.18 5.12 5.11
CA GLY A 74 -11.04 6.58 5.19
C GLY A 74 -12.17 7.28 5.94
N SER A 75 -13.30 6.61 6.21
CA SER A 75 -14.39 7.20 7.01
C SER A 75 -14.07 7.19 8.50
N SER A 76 -13.35 6.20 8.97
CA SER A 76 -12.94 6.04 10.36
C SER A 76 -11.46 6.33 10.62
N GLU A 77 -10.68 6.66 9.58
CA GLU A 77 -9.21 6.82 9.62
C GLU A 77 -8.50 5.58 10.19
N ARG A 78 -9.03 4.38 9.87
CA ARG A 78 -8.55 3.12 10.42
C ARG A 78 -8.05 2.20 9.32
N LEU A 79 -6.91 1.62 9.58
CA LEU A 79 -6.32 0.57 8.76
C LEU A 79 -6.50 -0.77 9.48
N PHE A 80 -7.12 -1.72 8.83
CA PHE A 80 -7.23 -3.10 9.30
C PHE A 80 -6.22 -3.95 8.55
N MET A 81 -5.48 -4.78 9.28
CA MET A 81 -4.47 -5.66 8.68
C MET A 81 -4.55 -7.04 9.31
N MET A 82 -4.58 -8.10 8.50
CA MET A 82 -4.46 -9.45 9.03
C MET A 82 -3.06 -9.65 9.61
N SER A 83 -2.97 -10.38 10.73
CA SER A 83 -1.68 -10.70 11.30
C SER A 83 -0.85 -11.61 10.38
N LEU A 84 0.47 -11.43 10.35
CA LEU A 84 1.37 -12.29 9.58
C LEU A 84 1.24 -13.78 9.96
N PRO A 85 1.17 -14.17 11.25
CA PRO A 85 0.93 -15.55 11.62
C PRO A 85 -0.35 -16.13 11.00
N THR A 86 -1.48 -15.39 11.06
CA THR A 86 -2.75 -15.84 10.47
C THR A 86 -2.63 -16.03 8.95
N LEU A 87 -1.94 -15.15 8.24
CA LEU A 87 -1.71 -15.28 6.80
C LEU A 87 -0.88 -16.53 6.46
N LEU A 88 0.20 -16.77 7.20
CA LEU A 88 1.06 -17.94 6.99
C LEU A 88 0.37 -19.26 7.36
N GLU A 89 -0.36 -19.30 8.47
CA GLU A 89 -1.06 -20.51 8.94
C GLU A 89 -2.23 -20.90 8.03
N THR A 90 -2.98 -19.92 7.53
CA THR A 90 -4.12 -20.19 6.64
C THR A 90 -3.69 -20.56 5.22
N GLY A 91 -2.47 -20.22 4.82
CA GLY A 91 -2.02 -20.37 3.44
C GLY A 91 -2.88 -19.57 2.44
N PHE A 92 -3.57 -18.56 2.93
CA PHE A 92 -4.51 -17.75 2.14
C PHE A 92 -3.81 -17.01 1.00
N LEU A 93 -2.60 -16.51 1.23
CA LEU A 93 -1.78 -15.83 0.25
C LEU A 93 -0.43 -16.55 0.12
N PRO A 94 -0.33 -17.60 -0.71
CA PRO A 94 0.91 -18.36 -0.83
C PRO A 94 2.02 -17.61 -1.56
N GLU A 95 1.65 -16.67 -2.42
CA GLU A 95 2.56 -15.91 -3.27
C GLU A 95 2.15 -14.45 -3.38
N MET A 96 3.15 -13.57 -3.55
CA MET A 96 2.97 -12.17 -3.90
C MET A 96 4.02 -11.80 -4.96
N TYR A 97 3.58 -11.18 -6.06
CA TYR A 97 4.45 -10.82 -7.19
C TYR A 97 5.26 -11.98 -7.77
N GLY A 98 4.65 -13.19 -7.80
CA GLY A 98 5.29 -14.40 -8.31
C GLY A 98 6.41 -14.96 -7.42
N GLN A 99 6.47 -14.54 -6.16
CA GLN A 99 7.41 -15.04 -5.16
C GLN A 99 6.66 -15.56 -3.93
N PRO A 100 7.20 -16.55 -3.19
CA PRO A 100 6.60 -17.00 -1.94
C PRO A 100 6.36 -15.84 -0.98
N PHE A 101 5.16 -15.79 -0.38
CA PHE A 101 4.80 -14.76 0.58
C PHE A 101 5.55 -14.96 1.90
N ASP A 102 6.17 -13.90 2.40
CA ASP A 102 6.96 -13.88 3.61
C ASP A 102 6.83 -12.54 4.36
N GLU A 103 7.63 -12.38 5.40
CA GLU A 103 7.66 -11.17 6.25
C GLU A 103 7.96 -9.89 5.45
N GLU A 104 8.87 -9.94 4.48
CA GLU A 104 9.19 -8.76 3.67
C GLU A 104 8.00 -8.35 2.78
N HIS A 105 7.29 -9.32 2.19
CA HIS A 105 6.06 -9.06 1.46
C HIS A 105 4.96 -8.51 2.38
N TYR A 106 4.89 -9.01 3.62
CA TYR A 106 3.95 -8.50 4.62
C TYR A 106 4.21 -7.02 4.95
N ILE A 107 5.47 -6.65 5.21
CA ILE A 107 5.87 -5.25 5.41
C ILE A 107 5.48 -4.40 4.20
N GLY A 108 5.70 -4.90 2.99
CA GLY A 108 5.25 -4.25 1.76
C GLY A 108 3.73 -4.05 1.71
N ALA A 109 2.96 -5.06 2.09
CA ALA A 109 1.50 -4.99 2.11
C ALA A 109 0.97 -3.99 3.16
N VAL A 110 1.57 -3.93 4.35
CA VAL A 110 1.25 -2.90 5.35
C VAL A 110 1.58 -1.51 4.82
N ALA A 111 2.72 -1.33 4.14
CA ALA A 111 3.10 -0.06 3.52
C ALA A 111 2.13 0.36 2.41
N HIS A 112 1.56 -0.59 1.66
CA HIS A 112 0.51 -0.36 0.67
C HIS A 112 -0.74 0.27 1.33
N GLU A 113 -1.23 -0.33 2.40
CA GLU A 113 -2.40 0.16 3.11
C GLU A 113 -2.16 1.53 3.78
N ILE A 114 -0.97 1.75 4.36
CA ILE A 114 -0.57 3.06 4.87
C ILE A 114 -0.56 4.10 3.76
N THR A 115 -0.20 3.72 2.53
CA THR A 115 -0.19 4.63 1.39
C THR A 115 -1.60 5.09 1.01
N HIS A 116 -2.62 4.25 1.14
CA HIS A 116 -4.01 4.67 0.97
C HIS A 116 -4.39 5.78 1.95
N ALA A 117 -3.99 5.66 3.22
CA ALA A 117 -4.21 6.71 4.21
C ALA A 117 -3.50 8.02 3.82
N VAL A 118 -2.20 7.94 3.49
CA VAL A 118 -1.42 9.13 3.08
C VAL A 118 -2.00 9.76 1.80
N PHE A 119 -2.41 8.95 0.83
CA PHE A 119 -3.06 9.45 -0.39
C PHE A 119 -4.32 10.24 -0.04
N GLN A 120 -5.22 9.68 0.75
CA GLN A 120 -6.48 10.34 1.13
C GLN A 120 -6.27 11.60 1.98
N HIS A 121 -5.22 11.63 2.80
CA HIS A 121 -4.86 12.82 3.56
C HIS A 121 -4.37 13.99 2.70
N ASN A 122 -3.82 13.70 1.51
CA ASN A 122 -3.24 14.69 0.59
C ASN A 122 -4.14 14.98 -0.62
N ALA A 123 -5.14 14.13 -0.88
CA ALA A 123 -6.08 14.32 -1.99
C ALA A 123 -7.00 15.51 -1.73
N SER A 124 -7.34 16.25 -2.79
CA SER A 124 -8.35 17.29 -2.72
C SER A 124 -9.72 16.67 -2.40
N ASP A 125 -10.55 17.40 -1.64
CA ASP A 125 -11.96 17.06 -1.36
C ASP A 125 -12.79 17.08 -2.65
N VAL A 126 -12.70 16.04 -3.44
CA VAL A 126 -13.55 15.83 -4.61
C VAL A 126 -14.58 14.78 -4.22
N GLU A 127 -15.85 15.02 -4.55
CA GLU A 127 -16.96 14.10 -4.25
C GLU A 127 -16.73 12.67 -4.77
N ASP A 128 -15.79 12.50 -5.69
CA ASP A 128 -15.41 11.21 -6.29
C ASP A 128 -14.12 10.67 -5.66
N LYS A 129 -14.16 10.39 -4.35
CA LYS A 129 -13.03 9.82 -3.57
C LYS A 129 -12.56 8.43 -4.05
N TRP A 130 -13.17 7.87 -5.08
CA TRP A 130 -13.07 6.48 -5.47
C TRP A 130 -12.34 6.24 -6.81
N ASN A 131 -11.41 7.11 -7.22
CA ASN A 131 -10.54 6.70 -8.30
C ASN A 131 -9.51 5.68 -7.78
N ASN A 132 -9.99 4.43 -7.60
CA ASN A 132 -9.20 3.34 -7.08
C ASN A 132 -7.87 3.21 -7.83
N ALA A 133 -7.85 3.39 -9.14
CA ALA A 133 -6.63 3.19 -9.91
C ALA A 133 -5.50 4.19 -9.58
N ALA A 134 -5.84 5.44 -9.21
CA ALA A 134 -4.83 6.42 -8.78
C ALA A 134 -4.26 6.08 -7.40
N GLN A 135 -5.12 5.65 -6.47
CA GLN A 135 -4.69 5.20 -5.15
C GLN A 135 -3.85 3.93 -5.26
N GLU A 136 -4.32 2.95 -6.03
CA GLU A 136 -3.62 1.69 -6.27
C GLU A 136 -2.26 1.89 -6.96
N TYR A 137 -2.18 2.84 -7.90
CA TYR A 137 -0.90 3.21 -8.52
C TYR A 137 0.14 3.60 -7.47
N LEU A 138 -0.21 4.52 -6.57
CA LEU A 138 0.73 4.98 -5.55
C LEU A 138 1.01 3.90 -4.51
N ALA A 139 -0.02 3.16 -4.10
CA ALA A 139 0.10 2.10 -3.11
C ALA A 139 1.01 0.96 -3.60
N HIS A 140 0.83 0.49 -4.84
CA HIS A 140 1.70 -0.52 -5.44
C HIS A 140 3.12 -0.01 -5.71
N ALA A 141 3.29 1.26 -6.13
CA ALA A 141 4.62 1.85 -6.29
C ALA A 141 5.36 1.92 -4.95
N THR A 142 4.66 2.27 -3.86
CA THR A 142 5.23 2.27 -2.51
C THR A 142 5.54 0.85 -2.06
N GLN A 143 4.62 -0.09 -2.24
CA GLN A 143 4.80 -1.49 -1.87
C GLN A 143 6.08 -2.09 -2.46
N LEU A 144 6.33 -1.89 -3.75
CA LEU A 144 7.59 -2.31 -4.37
C LEU A 144 8.78 -1.46 -3.90
N GLY A 145 8.57 -0.18 -3.68
CA GLY A 145 9.59 0.77 -3.25
C GLY A 145 10.22 0.45 -1.90
N VAL A 146 9.43 -0.13 -0.99
CA VAL A 146 9.88 -0.48 0.37
C VAL A 146 10.54 -1.86 0.48
N LEU A 147 10.41 -2.72 -0.53
CA LEU A 147 11.13 -3.99 -0.58
C LEU A 147 12.64 -3.77 -0.74
N SER A 148 13.43 -4.77 -0.35
CA SER A 148 14.87 -4.76 -0.57
C SER A 148 15.20 -4.58 -2.07
N ALA A 149 16.34 -3.97 -2.34
CA ALA A 149 16.78 -3.74 -3.73
C ALA A 149 16.91 -5.06 -4.52
N GLN A 150 17.32 -6.13 -3.85
CA GLN A 150 17.47 -7.45 -4.46
C GLN A 150 16.11 -8.02 -4.86
N ARG A 151 15.15 -8.07 -3.93
CA ARG A 151 13.81 -8.60 -4.17
C ARG A 151 13.08 -7.81 -5.27
N ARG A 152 13.09 -6.48 -5.16
CA ARG A 152 12.50 -5.61 -6.16
C ARG A 152 13.09 -5.84 -7.57
N LYS A 153 14.40 -6.00 -7.66
CA LYS A 153 15.07 -6.30 -8.93
C LYS A 153 14.62 -7.64 -9.51
N GLU A 154 14.47 -8.66 -8.68
CA GLU A 154 13.98 -9.98 -9.10
C GLU A 154 12.55 -9.91 -9.63
N ILE A 155 11.65 -9.23 -8.92
CA ILE A 155 10.25 -9.02 -9.34
C ILE A 155 10.20 -8.30 -10.68
N ILE A 156 10.91 -7.16 -10.82
CA ILE A 156 10.94 -6.38 -12.07
C ILE A 156 11.51 -7.21 -13.21
N SER A 157 12.57 -7.98 -12.98
CA SER A 157 13.18 -8.80 -14.01
C SER A 157 12.30 -9.97 -14.44
N SER A 158 11.55 -10.56 -13.52
CA SER A 158 10.64 -11.67 -13.78
C SER A 158 9.40 -11.22 -14.55
N GLU A 159 8.85 -10.05 -14.21
CA GLU A 159 7.69 -9.48 -14.90
C GLU A 159 8.06 -8.98 -16.31
N GLY A 160 9.22 -8.36 -16.46
CA GLY A 160 9.75 -7.91 -17.75
C GLY A 160 9.02 -6.72 -18.38
N SER A 161 8.06 -6.11 -17.67
CA SER A 161 7.33 -4.91 -18.11
C SER A 161 8.17 -3.64 -17.93
N GLY A 162 8.03 -2.68 -18.87
CA GLY A 162 8.53 -1.30 -18.73
C GLY A 162 7.58 -0.42 -17.91
N PRO A 163 7.88 0.88 -17.76
CA PRO A 163 7.00 1.84 -17.14
C PRO A 163 5.68 2.01 -17.93
N TRP A 164 4.71 2.71 -17.36
CA TRP A 164 3.54 3.14 -18.10
C TRP A 164 3.92 4.07 -19.25
N GLU A 165 3.33 3.88 -20.41
CA GLU A 165 3.52 4.72 -21.60
C GLU A 165 2.34 5.66 -21.81
N SER A 166 1.16 5.30 -21.30
CA SER A 166 -0.08 6.07 -21.41
C SER A 166 -0.93 5.96 -20.16
N GLY A 167 -1.58 7.06 -19.75
CA GLY A 167 -2.44 7.12 -18.58
C GLY A 167 -3.70 6.26 -18.68
N ASP A 168 -4.21 6.04 -19.88
CA ASP A 168 -5.40 5.21 -20.13
C ASP A 168 -5.14 3.70 -19.91
N GLU A 169 -3.89 3.27 -19.88
CA GLU A 169 -3.53 1.89 -19.51
C GLU A 169 -3.66 1.65 -18.00
N ILE A 170 -3.47 2.69 -17.18
CA ILE A 170 -3.51 2.61 -15.72
C ILE A 170 -4.98 2.48 -15.28
N SER A 171 -5.42 1.27 -15.01
CA SER A 171 -6.82 0.98 -14.68
C SER A 171 -6.94 -0.17 -13.71
N VAL A 172 -8.02 -0.17 -12.92
CA VAL A 172 -8.36 -1.31 -12.05
C VAL A 172 -8.59 -2.58 -12.84
N THR A 173 -9.00 -2.46 -14.11
CA THR A 173 -9.17 -3.60 -15.01
C THR A 173 -7.81 -4.23 -15.33
N TYR A 174 -6.80 -3.43 -15.69
CA TYR A 174 -5.45 -3.95 -15.92
C TYR A 174 -4.90 -4.59 -14.64
N MET A 175 -5.05 -3.91 -13.49
CA MET A 175 -4.63 -4.43 -12.20
C MET A 175 -5.26 -5.79 -11.87
N GLY A 176 -6.55 -5.97 -12.16
CA GLY A 176 -7.26 -7.24 -11.94
C GLY A 176 -6.74 -8.39 -12.81
N PHE A 177 -6.25 -8.10 -14.02
CA PHE A 177 -5.67 -9.11 -14.92
C PHE A 177 -4.18 -9.38 -14.67
N ASN A 178 -3.41 -8.35 -14.31
CA ASN A 178 -1.97 -8.46 -14.05
C ASN A 178 -1.54 -7.54 -12.91
N PRO A 179 -1.80 -7.93 -11.63
CA PRO A 179 -1.42 -7.12 -10.48
C PRO A 179 0.10 -6.92 -10.36
N THR A 180 0.90 -7.93 -10.72
CA THR A 180 2.37 -7.80 -10.71
C THR A 180 2.82 -6.77 -11.74
N GLY A 181 2.32 -6.86 -12.96
CA GLY A 181 2.62 -5.88 -14.02
C GLY A 181 2.16 -4.47 -13.65
N PHE A 182 1.00 -4.33 -13.02
CA PHE A 182 0.52 -3.05 -12.52
C PHE A 182 1.49 -2.43 -11.51
N ALA A 183 1.93 -3.22 -10.53
CA ALA A 183 2.88 -2.77 -9.51
C ALA A 183 4.23 -2.37 -10.12
N VAL A 184 4.79 -3.22 -11.00
CA VAL A 184 6.09 -2.98 -11.66
C VAL A 184 6.04 -1.72 -12.53
N LYS A 185 5.02 -1.59 -13.39
CA LYS A 185 4.83 -0.42 -14.25
C LYS A 185 4.68 0.86 -13.42
N SER A 186 3.89 0.83 -12.34
CA SER A 186 3.67 1.98 -11.46
C SER A 186 4.95 2.41 -10.75
N TYR A 187 5.71 1.46 -10.21
CA TYR A 187 6.99 1.73 -9.56
C TYR A 187 8.00 2.31 -10.55
N LEU A 188 8.18 1.67 -11.71
CA LEU A 188 9.14 2.12 -12.72
C LEU A 188 8.78 3.51 -13.25
N HIS A 189 7.51 3.75 -13.55
CA HIS A 189 7.05 5.05 -14.01
C HIS A 189 7.33 6.13 -12.96
N LEU A 190 6.84 5.96 -11.73
CA LEU A 190 7.01 6.97 -10.68
C LEU A 190 8.48 7.29 -10.38
N THR A 191 9.35 6.27 -10.32
CA THR A 191 10.76 6.44 -9.95
C THR A 191 11.65 6.93 -11.09
N GLN A 192 11.17 6.90 -12.34
CA GLN A 192 11.90 7.39 -13.51
C GLN A 192 11.51 8.80 -13.92
N LEU A 193 10.46 9.37 -13.33
CA LEU A 193 10.08 10.75 -13.58
C LEU A 193 11.17 11.71 -13.12
N ASN A 194 11.62 12.61 -14.03
CA ASN A 194 12.58 13.66 -13.70
C ASN A 194 11.99 14.70 -12.72
N ASP A 195 10.71 15.02 -12.89
CA ASP A 195 9.92 15.87 -12.02
C ASP A 195 8.58 15.15 -11.73
N PRO A 196 8.44 14.46 -10.59
CA PRO A 196 7.24 13.71 -10.27
C PRO A 196 6.06 14.58 -9.79
N GLN A 197 6.31 15.82 -9.35
CA GLN A 197 5.29 16.64 -8.70
C GLN A 197 4.06 16.92 -9.58
N PRO A 198 4.18 17.29 -10.88
CA PRO A 198 3.01 17.48 -11.73
C PRO A 198 2.14 16.23 -11.82
N PHE A 199 2.76 15.06 -11.91
CA PHE A 199 2.02 13.79 -11.96
C PHE A 199 1.38 13.42 -10.62
N ILE A 200 2.06 13.63 -9.51
CA ILE A 200 1.47 13.47 -8.17
C ILE A 200 0.22 14.35 -8.01
N GLN A 201 0.27 15.60 -8.46
CA GLN A 201 -0.90 16.48 -8.41
C GLN A 201 -2.04 15.99 -9.31
N ILE A 202 -1.75 15.37 -10.45
CA ILE A 202 -2.76 14.71 -11.29
C ILE A 202 -3.42 13.55 -10.54
N LEU A 203 -2.64 12.68 -9.88
CA LEU A 203 -3.16 11.58 -9.07
C LEU A 203 -4.06 12.08 -7.94
N LEU A 204 -3.58 13.03 -7.13
CA LEU A 204 -4.30 13.55 -5.97
C LEU A 204 -5.59 14.32 -6.33
N ASN A 205 -5.65 14.92 -7.52
CA ASN A 205 -6.81 15.63 -8.00
C ASN A 205 -7.77 14.76 -8.82
N HIS A 206 -7.52 13.45 -8.92
CA HIS A 206 -8.32 12.49 -9.69
C HIS A 206 -8.55 12.87 -11.17
N LYS A 207 -7.62 13.64 -11.75
CA LYS A 207 -7.73 14.19 -13.13
C LYS A 207 -6.91 13.42 -14.17
N TRP A 208 -6.49 12.24 -13.86
CA TRP A 208 -5.56 11.50 -14.70
C TRP A 208 -6.17 10.70 -15.84
N LEU A 209 -7.50 10.53 -15.86
CA LEU A 209 -8.21 10.01 -17.01
C LEU A 209 -8.02 10.99 -18.18
N TYR A 210 -7.42 10.52 -19.27
CA TYR A 210 -7.10 11.29 -20.49
C TYR A 210 -5.85 12.18 -20.42
N VAL A 211 -4.96 12.00 -19.48
CA VAL A 211 -3.69 12.73 -19.43
C VAL A 211 -2.59 11.84 -20.01
N SER A 212 -1.74 12.41 -20.88
CA SER A 212 -0.48 11.76 -21.25
C SER A 212 0.38 11.68 -19.99
N VAL A 213 0.82 10.48 -19.63
CA VAL A 213 1.82 10.31 -18.57
C VAL A 213 3.17 10.77 -19.12
N PRO A 214 3.91 11.61 -18.38
CA PRO A 214 5.18 12.16 -18.83
C PRO A 214 6.29 11.12 -18.88
#